data_dd4dd70ed9f6e97d87f27038715ee5e9
#
_entry.id   dd4dd70ed9f6e97d87f27038715ee5e9
#
_cell.length_a   1.000
_cell.length_b   1.000
_cell.length_c   1.000
_cell.angle_alpha   90.00
_cell.angle_beta   90.00
_cell.angle_gamma   90.00
#
_symmetry.space_group_name_H-M   'P 1'
#
loop_
_entity.id
_entity.type
_entity.pdbx_description
1 polymer ?
#
loop_
_entity_poly.entity_id
_entity_poly.type
_entity_poly.pdbx_seq_one_letter_code
_entity_poly.pdbx_strand_id
1 'polypeptide(L)'
;MKIFISIILLAIGVYFIQPIWSEFLSVPGTFRGDGSERIVVFTADDCGVNCRDAINYLNRSGHAFEELVLDNNEQNLKLFQQLGGSDVVPYLSSGYQLVSGFYPQDYLSVLAAARGLAILDPAMKKVYTQHFDANKNSLLVMYGTSWCVDCAALREYCSVRKIQILDWDIELDADAAARYEMLGGRSYPLVFYGARRMTSFSPEALRRLMKI
;
A
#
# COMPACT_ATOMS: atom_id res chain seq x y z
N MET A 1 24.70 -37.60 -24.76
CA MET A 1 25.46 -36.68 -23.88
C MET A 1 25.18 -35.18 -24.12
N LYS A 2 24.51 -34.76 -25.21
CA LYS A 2 24.17 -33.33 -25.48
C LYS A 2 22.85 -32.85 -24.87
N ILE A 3 21.93 -33.73 -24.52
CA ILE A 3 20.59 -33.39 -24.00
C ILE A 3 20.64 -33.01 -22.50
N PHE A 4 21.53 -33.60 -21.72
CA PHE A 4 21.67 -33.33 -20.28
C PHE A 4 22.22 -31.93 -19.96
N ILE A 5 23.07 -31.37 -20.86
CA ILE A 5 23.68 -30.02 -20.61
C ILE A 5 22.66 -28.91 -20.81
N SER A 6 21.70 -29.07 -21.74
CA SER A 6 20.66 -28.06 -21.99
C SER A 6 19.63 -27.94 -20.86
N ILE A 7 19.33 -29.05 -20.17
CA ILE A 7 18.38 -29.02 -19.04
C ILE A 7 19.02 -28.37 -17.81
N ILE A 8 20.33 -28.58 -17.58
CA ILE A 8 21.04 -27.96 -16.46
C ILE A 8 21.18 -26.44 -16.67
N LEU A 9 21.42 -25.99 -17.90
CA LEU A 9 21.50 -24.54 -18.20
C LEU A 9 20.16 -23.84 -18.07
N LEU A 10 19.04 -24.50 -18.41
CA LEU A 10 17.69 -23.96 -18.18
C LEU A 10 17.34 -23.90 -16.68
N ALA A 11 17.71 -24.92 -15.92
CA ALA A 11 17.48 -24.94 -14.48
C ALA A 11 18.30 -23.86 -13.74
N ILE A 12 19.55 -23.63 -14.15
CA ILE A 12 20.42 -22.57 -13.60
C ILE A 12 19.89 -21.19 -13.99
N GLY A 13 19.42 -21.01 -15.23
CA GLY A 13 18.82 -19.74 -15.68
C GLY A 13 17.59 -19.37 -14.89
N VAL A 14 16.69 -20.32 -14.58
CA VAL A 14 15.48 -20.08 -13.78
C VAL A 14 15.83 -19.82 -12.32
N TYR A 15 16.87 -20.45 -11.78
CA TYR A 15 17.28 -20.26 -10.38
C TYR A 15 17.96 -18.91 -10.13
N PHE A 16 18.61 -18.31 -11.13
CA PHE A 16 19.22 -16.98 -11.03
C PHE A 16 18.28 -15.83 -11.36
N ILE A 17 17.16 -16.08 -12.06
CA ILE A 17 16.22 -15.01 -12.41
C ILE A 17 15.22 -14.74 -11.27
N GLN A 18 14.87 -15.72 -10.45
CA GLN A 18 13.91 -15.55 -9.34
C GLN A 18 14.31 -14.51 -8.27
N PRO A 19 15.58 -14.42 -7.80
CA PRO A 19 15.93 -13.38 -6.83
C PRO A 19 15.97 -11.96 -7.41
N ILE A 20 16.22 -11.79 -8.70
CA ILE A 20 16.33 -10.47 -9.33
C ILE A 20 14.96 -9.77 -9.41
N TRP A 21 13.87 -10.51 -9.62
CA TRP A 21 12.53 -9.92 -9.70
C TRP A 21 11.94 -9.58 -8.32
N SER A 22 12.29 -10.31 -7.28
CA SER A 22 11.86 -10.00 -5.91
C SER A 22 12.56 -8.76 -5.35
N GLU A 23 13.79 -8.51 -5.75
CA GLU A 23 14.58 -7.34 -5.34
C GLU A 23 14.08 -6.04 -6.02
N PHE A 24 13.54 -6.14 -7.24
CA PHE A 24 12.97 -5.00 -7.96
C PHE A 24 11.61 -4.53 -7.42
N LEU A 25 10.90 -5.39 -6.69
CA LEU A 25 9.58 -5.11 -6.12
C LEU A 25 9.62 -4.77 -4.62
N SER A 26 10.73 -5.04 -3.95
CA SER A 26 10.89 -4.66 -2.55
C SER A 26 11.28 -3.18 -2.45
N VAL A 27 10.50 -2.41 -1.71
CA VAL A 27 10.89 -1.05 -1.35
C VAL A 27 11.98 -1.17 -0.28
N PRO A 28 13.24 -0.78 -0.55
CA PRO A 28 14.32 -0.95 0.40
C PRO A 28 13.99 -0.33 1.75
N GLY A 29 14.25 -1.04 2.84
CA GLY A 29 14.04 -0.53 4.19
C GLY A 29 12.63 -0.70 4.77
N THR A 30 11.67 -1.26 4.01
CA THR A 30 10.29 -1.47 4.51
C THR A 30 10.00 -2.92 4.92
N PHE A 31 10.98 -3.80 4.78
CA PHE A 31 10.92 -5.19 5.23
C PHE A 31 12.05 -5.50 6.20
N ARG A 32 11.79 -6.42 7.13
CA ARG A 32 12.82 -7.03 7.97
C ARG A 32 13.49 -8.19 7.23
N GLY A 33 14.62 -8.65 7.77
CA GLY A 33 15.34 -9.80 7.22
C GLY A 33 14.53 -11.11 7.21
N ASP A 34 13.48 -11.21 8.02
CA ASP A 34 12.53 -12.33 8.04
C ASP A 34 11.37 -12.17 7.03
N GLY A 35 11.38 -11.10 6.23
CA GLY A 35 10.35 -10.79 5.25
C GLY A 35 9.11 -10.10 5.83
N SER A 36 9.04 -9.87 7.14
CA SER A 36 7.92 -9.14 7.74
C SER A 36 7.99 -7.66 7.44
N GLU A 37 6.81 -7.01 7.32
CA GLU A 37 6.74 -5.57 7.04
C GLU A 37 7.20 -4.76 8.26
N ARG A 38 8.12 -3.80 8.03
CA ARG A 38 8.47 -2.75 8.98
C ARG A 38 7.49 -1.60 8.81
N ILE A 39 7.10 -1.00 9.91
CA ILE A 39 6.37 0.26 9.93
C ILE A 39 7.39 1.34 10.27
N VAL A 40 7.64 2.23 9.32
CA VAL A 40 8.62 3.32 9.45
C VAL A 40 7.90 4.64 9.20
N VAL A 41 8.07 5.59 10.11
CA VAL A 41 7.56 6.96 9.94
C VAL A 41 8.72 7.93 9.93
N PHE A 42 8.79 8.74 8.85
CA PHE A 42 9.75 9.81 8.75
C PHE A 42 9.12 11.10 9.28
N THR A 43 9.88 11.80 10.11
CA THR A 43 9.50 13.07 10.74
C THR A 43 10.60 14.11 10.57
N ALA A 44 10.33 15.36 10.90
CA ALA A 44 11.30 16.44 10.97
C ALA A 44 11.02 17.29 12.22
N ASP A 45 12.03 17.98 12.72
CA ASP A 45 11.93 18.77 13.96
C ASP A 45 10.86 19.87 13.87
N ASP A 46 10.68 20.46 12.69
CA ASP A 46 9.72 21.52 12.41
C ASP A 46 8.37 21.05 11.87
N CYS A 47 8.15 19.75 11.80
CA CYS A 47 6.92 19.14 11.26
C CYS A 47 5.65 19.44 12.08
N GLY A 48 5.79 19.89 13.31
CA GLY A 48 4.71 20.44 14.12
C GLY A 48 3.64 19.43 14.52
N VAL A 49 2.36 19.85 14.39
CA VAL A 49 1.21 19.08 14.89
C VAL A 49 1.01 17.79 14.12
N ASN A 50 1.26 17.78 12.81
CA ASN A 50 1.03 16.60 11.97
C ASN A 50 1.92 15.43 12.35
N CYS A 51 3.21 15.65 12.58
CA CYS A 51 4.11 14.59 13.06
C CYS A 51 3.74 14.10 14.44
N ARG A 52 3.44 15.04 15.37
CA ARG A 52 3.00 14.69 16.72
C ARG A 52 1.75 13.82 16.69
N ASP A 53 0.76 14.15 15.87
CA ASP A 53 -0.49 13.41 15.79
C ASP A 53 -0.28 12.02 15.13
N ALA A 54 0.60 11.92 14.13
CA ALA A 54 1.00 10.66 13.54
C ALA A 54 1.68 9.72 14.54
N ILE A 55 2.66 10.23 15.29
CA ILE A 55 3.36 9.48 16.34
C ILE A 55 2.39 9.07 17.46
N ASN A 56 1.53 9.98 17.91
CA ASN A 56 0.52 9.67 18.92
C ASN A 56 -0.47 8.59 18.44
N TYR A 57 -0.85 8.62 17.17
CA TYR A 57 -1.72 7.60 16.59
C TYR A 57 -1.03 6.23 16.57
N LEU A 58 0.22 6.16 16.11
CA LEU A 58 0.99 4.93 16.08
C LEU A 58 1.24 4.37 17.49
N ASN A 59 1.59 5.22 18.46
CA ASN A 59 1.75 4.81 19.85
C ASN A 59 0.46 4.20 20.43
N ARG A 60 -0.69 4.85 20.21
CA ARG A 60 -1.99 4.32 20.66
C ARG A 60 -2.40 3.03 19.98
N SER A 61 -1.91 2.76 18.77
CA SER A 61 -2.18 1.51 18.08
C SER A 61 -1.57 0.29 18.78
N GLY A 62 -0.57 0.49 19.65
CA GLY A 62 0.16 -0.57 20.34
C GLY A 62 1.07 -1.42 19.44
N HIS A 63 1.26 -1.01 18.19
CA HIS A 63 2.12 -1.72 17.23
C HIS A 63 3.50 -1.10 17.16
N ALA A 64 4.52 -1.96 17.11
CA ALA A 64 5.90 -1.49 16.98
C ALA A 64 6.11 -0.78 15.63
N PHE A 65 6.70 0.39 15.68
CA PHE A 65 7.12 1.19 14.53
C PHE A 65 8.50 1.81 14.81
N GLU A 66 9.12 2.35 13.78
CA GLU A 66 10.38 3.05 13.87
C GLU A 66 10.17 4.50 13.41
N GLU A 67 10.57 5.45 14.23
CA GLU A 67 10.62 6.86 13.85
C GLU A 67 12.01 7.21 13.33
N LEU A 68 12.08 7.78 12.14
CA LEU A 68 13.31 8.22 11.51
C LEU A 68 13.24 9.72 11.28
N VAL A 69 13.91 10.48 12.14
CA VAL A 69 14.02 11.93 12.02
C VAL A 69 14.98 12.26 10.86
N LEU A 70 14.54 13.17 9.98
CA LEU A 70 15.31 13.55 8.79
C LEU A 70 16.41 14.56 9.08
N ASP A 71 16.22 15.39 10.11
CA ASP A 71 17.14 16.47 10.44
C ASP A 71 18.51 15.93 10.84
N ASN A 72 19.55 16.47 10.20
CA ASN A 72 20.94 16.11 10.43
C ASN A 72 21.26 14.61 10.30
N ASN A 73 20.45 13.85 9.54
CA ASN A 73 20.65 12.41 9.31
C ASN A 73 20.59 12.06 7.83
N GLU A 74 21.77 12.06 7.19
CA GLU A 74 21.88 11.76 5.76
C GLU A 74 21.37 10.35 5.38
N GLN A 75 21.49 9.37 6.27
CA GLN A 75 21.03 7.99 6.01
C GLN A 75 19.50 7.95 5.97
N ASN A 76 18.83 8.62 6.90
CA ASN A 76 17.38 8.72 6.93
C ASN A 76 16.87 9.49 5.72
N LEU A 77 17.51 10.61 5.38
CA LEU A 77 17.15 11.42 4.21
C LEU A 77 17.30 10.62 2.91
N LYS A 78 18.39 9.87 2.76
CA LYS A 78 18.62 9.02 1.59
C LYS A 78 17.55 7.93 1.48
N LEU A 79 17.22 7.25 2.58
CA LEU A 79 16.17 6.23 2.61
C LEU A 79 14.80 6.85 2.28
N PHE A 80 14.47 8.00 2.86
CA PHE A 80 13.24 8.74 2.58
C PHE A 80 13.09 9.03 1.07
N GLN A 81 14.15 9.56 0.43
CA GLN A 81 14.15 9.85 -1.01
C GLN A 81 14.04 8.57 -1.86
N GLN A 82 14.72 7.49 -1.48
CA GLN A 82 14.61 6.19 -2.16
C GLN A 82 13.19 5.63 -2.10
N LEU A 83 12.43 5.94 -1.05
CA LEU A 83 11.03 5.57 -0.88
C LEU A 83 10.05 6.53 -1.59
N GLY A 84 10.57 7.52 -2.32
CA GLY A 84 9.77 8.50 -3.06
C GLY A 84 9.29 9.67 -2.20
N GLY A 85 9.84 9.85 -1.00
CA GLY A 85 9.61 11.04 -0.18
C GLY A 85 10.27 12.27 -0.81
N SER A 86 9.59 13.42 -0.75
CA SER A 86 10.11 14.70 -1.25
C SER A 86 10.00 15.80 -0.21
N ASP A 87 8.82 16.41 -0.07
CA ASP A 87 8.65 17.62 0.73
C ASP A 87 7.61 17.48 1.85
N VAL A 88 7.04 16.28 2.01
CA VAL A 88 5.92 16.08 2.94
C VAL A 88 6.30 15.11 4.05
N VAL A 89 6.29 15.59 5.27
CA VAL A 89 6.33 14.78 6.49
C VAL A 89 5.11 15.09 7.36
N PRO A 90 4.62 14.15 8.18
CA PRO A 90 5.13 12.80 8.35
C PRO A 90 4.95 11.95 7.08
N TYR A 91 5.86 11.02 6.86
CA TYR A 91 5.78 10.08 5.74
C TYR A 91 5.86 8.65 6.28
N LEU A 92 4.78 7.91 6.14
CA LEU A 92 4.68 6.54 6.64
C LEU A 92 4.97 5.55 5.52
N SER A 93 5.81 4.57 5.80
CA SER A 93 6.14 3.48 4.90
C SER A 93 5.99 2.14 5.62
N SER A 94 5.33 1.18 4.98
CA SER A 94 5.33 -0.22 5.43
C SER A 94 5.08 -1.15 4.26
N GLY A 95 5.95 -2.13 4.09
CA GLY A 95 5.88 -3.06 2.97
C GLY A 95 5.82 -2.31 1.64
N TYR A 96 4.71 -2.42 0.93
CA TYR A 96 4.48 -1.76 -0.36
C TYR A 96 3.62 -0.50 -0.26
N GLN A 97 3.27 -0.06 0.94
CA GLN A 97 2.44 1.12 1.15
C GLN A 97 3.28 2.33 1.54
N LEU A 98 2.95 3.46 0.95
CA LEU A 98 3.56 4.76 1.17
C LEU A 98 2.45 5.78 1.42
N VAL A 99 2.55 6.53 2.50
CA VAL A 99 1.56 7.55 2.88
C VAL A 99 2.25 8.86 3.20
N SER A 100 1.94 9.90 2.44
CA SER A 100 2.41 11.27 2.67
C SER A 100 1.41 12.01 3.55
N GLY A 101 1.90 12.68 4.59
CA GLY A 101 1.08 13.38 5.57
C GLY A 101 0.41 12.43 6.57
N PHE A 102 -0.40 13.00 7.45
CA PHE A 102 -1.13 12.24 8.46
C PHE A 102 -2.64 12.25 8.19
N TYR A 103 -3.17 11.07 7.92
CA TYR A 103 -4.60 10.79 7.78
C TYR A 103 -4.89 9.48 8.50
N PRO A 104 -5.73 9.47 9.55
CA PRO A 104 -5.94 8.28 10.39
C PRO A 104 -6.33 7.02 9.61
N GLN A 105 -7.19 7.12 8.61
CA GLN A 105 -7.63 5.96 7.82
C GLN A 105 -6.54 5.42 6.89
N ASP A 106 -5.63 6.27 6.42
CA ASP A 106 -4.47 5.82 5.64
C ASP A 106 -3.52 5.02 6.53
N TYR A 107 -3.26 5.52 7.75
CA TYR A 107 -2.46 4.83 8.75
C TYR A 107 -3.12 3.52 9.20
N LEU A 108 -4.45 3.53 9.42
CA LEU A 108 -5.20 2.32 9.74
C LEU A 108 -5.06 1.24 8.66
N SER A 109 -5.12 1.64 7.38
CA SER A 109 -4.92 0.74 6.25
C SER A 109 -3.52 0.10 6.26
N VAL A 110 -2.48 0.90 6.51
CA VAL A 110 -1.10 0.40 6.64
C VAL A 110 -1.00 -0.61 7.78
N LEU A 111 -1.54 -0.27 8.95
CA LEU A 111 -1.54 -1.18 10.11
C LEU A 111 -2.34 -2.46 9.84
N ALA A 112 -3.52 -2.35 9.23
CA ALA A 112 -4.37 -3.51 8.89
C ALA A 112 -3.69 -4.44 7.87
N ALA A 113 -2.96 -3.89 6.91
CA ALA A 113 -2.21 -4.69 5.94
C ALA A 113 -1.00 -5.39 6.57
N ALA A 114 -0.31 -4.71 7.49
CA ALA A 114 0.89 -5.24 8.15
C ALA A 114 0.57 -6.23 9.30
N ARG A 115 -0.58 -6.09 9.97
CA ARG A 115 -0.94 -6.82 11.20
C ARG A 115 -2.23 -7.65 11.08
N GLY A 116 -2.94 -7.52 9.96
CA GLY A 116 -4.21 -8.20 9.72
C GLY A 116 -5.44 -7.45 10.25
N LEU A 117 -6.62 -7.88 9.83
CA LEU A 117 -7.89 -7.21 10.14
C LEU A 117 -8.35 -7.35 11.61
N ALA A 118 -7.63 -8.11 12.43
CA ALA A 118 -7.99 -8.30 13.83
C ALA A 118 -7.81 -7.02 14.67
N ILE A 119 -7.01 -6.06 14.19
CA ILE A 119 -6.77 -4.77 14.85
C ILE A 119 -7.92 -3.77 14.68
N LEU A 120 -8.80 -4.03 13.71
CA LEU A 120 -9.91 -3.14 13.37
C LEU A 120 -11.07 -3.31 14.35
N ASP A 121 -11.77 -2.22 14.65
CA ASP A 121 -13.06 -2.30 15.30
C ASP A 121 -14.09 -3.07 14.44
N PRO A 122 -15.21 -3.56 15.03
CA PRO A 122 -16.16 -4.40 14.30
C PRO A 122 -16.75 -3.73 13.05
N ALA A 123 -17.00 -2.42 13.07
CA ALA A 123 -17.59 -1.68 11.95
C ALA A 123 -16.60 -1.58 10.79
N MET A 124 -15.37 -1.14 11.07
CA MET A 124 -14.30 -1.08 10.07
C MET A 124 -13.94 -2.46 9.55
N LYS A 125 -13.89 -3.47 10.41
CA LYS A 125 -13.62 -4.85 9.99
C LYS A 125 -14.66 -5.35 8.99
N LYS A 126 -15.95 -5.02 9.18
CA LYS A 126 -17.02 -5.35 8.23
C LYS A 126 -16.78 -4.71 6.87
N VAL A 127 -16.34 -3.45 6.83
CA VAL A 127 -16.01 -2.75 5.58
C VAL A 127 -14.81 -3.39 4.89
N TYR A 128 -13.71 -3.56 5.60
CA TYR A 128 -12.49 -4.15 5.03
C TYR A 128 -12.68 -5.59 4.55
N THR A 129 -13.54 -6.37 5.21
CA THR A 129 -13.81 -7.76 4.80
C THR A 129 -14.38 -7.84 3.38
N GLN A 130 -15.05 -6.80 2.88
CA GLN A 130 -15.58 -6.76 1.51
C GLN A 130 -14.49 -6.59 0.44
N HIS A 131 -13.26 -6.29 0.85
CA HIS A 131 -12.09 -6.25 -0.04
C HIS A 131 -11.40 -7.62 -0.18
N PHE A 132 -12.06 -8.69 0.27
CA PHE A 132 -11.55 -10.05 0.19
C PHE A 132 -12.66 -10.99 -0.32
N ASP A 133 -12.25 -12.03 -1.04
CA ASP A 133 -13.16 -13.10 -1.45
C ASP A 133 -13.48 -14.08 -0.28
N ALA A 134 -14.33 -15.05 -0.54
CA ALA A 134 -14.70 -16.07 0.43
C ALA A 134 -13.49 -16.91 0.92
N ASN A 135 -12.44 -17.02 0.14
CA ASN A 135 -11.20 -17.71 0.46
C ASN A 135 -10.16 -16.80 1.13
N LYS A 136 -10.53 -15.54 1.44
CA LYS A 136 -9.67 -14.49 2.01
C LYS A 136 -8.56 -14.00 1.08
N ASN A 137 -8.68 -14.22 -0.23
CA ASN A 137 -7.78 -13.60 -1.20
C ASN A 137 -8.15 -12.12 -1.35
N SER A 138 -7.13 -11.28 -1.53
CA SER A 138 -7.34 -9.85 -1.77
C SER A 138 -8.04 -9.61 -3.09
N LEU A 139 -9.07 -8.78 -3.08
CA LEU A 139 -9.75 -8.26 -4.26
C LEU A 139 -9.25 -6.85 -4.55
N LEU A 140 -9.15 -6.51 -5.84
CA LEU A 140 -8.97 -5.13 -6.26
C LEU A 140 -10.34 -4.45 -6.29
N VAL A 141 -10.48 -3.41 -5.49
CA VAL A 141 -11.73 -2.67 -5.29
C VAL A 141 -11.50 -1.20 -5.58
N MET A 142 -12.38 -0.56 -6.32
CA MET A 142 -12.38 0.87 -6.56
C MET A 142 -13.69 1.49 -6.05
N TYR A 143 -13.55 2.55 -5.28
CA TYR A 143 -14.63 3.50 -4.99
C TYR A 143 -14.40 4.71 -5.88
N GLY A 144 -15.30 4.95 -6.79
CA GLY A 144 -15.15 6.00 -7.80
C GLY A 144 -16.47 6.58 -8.26
N THR A 145 -16.41 7.35 -9.34
CA THR A 145 -17.58 7.94 -10.00
C THR A 145 -17.46 7.76 -11.51
N SER A 146 -18.56 7.97 -12.23
CA SER A 146 -18.60 7.84 -13.69
C SER A 146 -17.80 8.94 -14.41
N TRP A 147 -17.73 10.13 -13.83
CA TRP A 147 -17.06 11.32 -14.41
C TRP A 147 -15.56 11.45 -14.02
N CYS A 148 -15.07 10.63 -13.12
CA CYS A 148 -13.68 10.68 -12.66
C CYS A 148 -12.73 10.17 -13.76
N VAL A 149 -11.83 11.03 -14.23
CA VAL A 149 -10.86 10.72 -15.29
C VAL A 149 -9.91 9.61 -14.88
N ASP A 150 -9.34 9.67 -13.68
CA ASP A 150 -8.42 8.65 -13.16
C ASP A 150 -9.13 7.31 -12.91
N CYS A 151 -10.43 7.33 -12.56
CA CYS A 151 -11.23 6.12 -12.46
C CYS A 151 -11.41 5.47 -13.83
N ALA A 152 -11.66 6.24 -14.88
CA ALA A 152 -11.76 5.75 -16.25
C ALA A 152 -10.41 5.15 -16.71
N ALA A 153 -9.30 5.82 -16.43
CA ALA A 153 -7.97 5.32 -16.74
C ALA A 153 -7.65 4.00 -16.02
N LEU A 154 -8.07 3.84 -14.76
CA LEU A 154 -7.92 2.58 -14.02
C LEU A 154 -8.79 1.47 -14.61
N ARG A 155 -10.05 1.77 -14.98
CA ARG A 155 -10.93 0.79 -15.65
C ARG A 155 -10.32 0.30 -16.95
N GLU A 156 -9.82 1.20 -17.79
CA GLU A 156 -9.15 0.87 -19.04
C GLU A 156 -7.89 0.02 -18.80
N TYR A 157 -7.04 0.43 -17.87
CA TYR A 157 -5.83 -0.31 -17.52
C TYR A 157 -6.13 -1.75 -17.08
N CYS A 158 -7.15 -1.94 -16.23
CA CYS A 158 -7.59 -3.25 -15.79
C CYS A 158 -8.18 -4.09 -16.92
N SER A 159 -9.02 -3.48 -17.76
CA SER A 159 -9.64 -4.14 -18.91
C SER A 159 -8.60 -4.69 -19.89
N VAL A 160 -7.65 -3.86 -20.31
CA VAL A 160 -6.58 -4.26 -21.25
C VAL A 160 -5.73 -5.39 -20.71
N ARG A 161 -5.48 -5.43 -19.39
CA ARG A 161 -4.65 -6.44 -18.73
C ARG A 161 -5.43 -7.60 -18.14
N LYS A 162 -6.76 -7.63 -18.32
CA LYS A 162 -7.66 -8.66 -17.77
C LYS A 162 -7.55 -8.79 -16.26
N ILE A 163 -7.30 -7.67 -15.56
CA ILE A 163 -7.32 -7.58 -14.11
C ILE A 163 -8.78 -7.41 -13.67
N GLN A 164 -9.26 -8.28 -12.82
CA GLN A 164 -10.60 -8.15 -12.25
C GLN A 164 -10.62 -7.04 -11.21
N ILE A 165 -11.61 -6.16 -11.29
CA ILE A 165 -11.83 -5.06 -10.37
C ILE A 165 -13.32 -5.03 -9.95
N LEU A 166 -13.56 -4.87 -8.66
CA LEU A 166 -14.86 -4.48 -8.13
C LEU A 166 -14.97 -2.96 -8.20
N ASP A 167 -15.81 -2.48 -9.08
CA ASP A 167 -15.99 -1.06 -9.37
C ASP A 167 -17.29 -0.59 -8.72
N TRP A 168 -17.17 0.17 -7.65
CA TRP A 168 -18.29 0.72 -6.89
C TRP A 168 -18.44 2.21 -7.18
N ASP A 169 -19.52 2.55 -7.87
CA ASP A 169 -19.91 3.94 -8.12
C ASP A 169 -20.62 4.48 -6.87
N ILE A 170 -19.97 5.42 -6.17
CA ILE A 170 -20.50 5.96 -4.91
C ILE A 170 -21.67 6.92 -5.09
N GLU A 171 -21.95 7.36 -6.32
CA GLU A 171 -23.13 8.19 -6.62
C GLU A 171 -24.37 7.34 -6.91
N LEU A 172 -24.17 6.07 -7.30
CA LEU A 172 -25.23 5.15 -7.65
C LEU A 172 -25.53 4.10 -6.56
N ASP A 173 -24.55 3.85 -5.67
CA ASP A 173 -24.65 2.87 -4.59
C ASP A 173 -24.44 3.56 -3.23
N ALA A 174 -25.53 3.75 -2.48
CA ALA A 174 -25.51 4.37 -1.16
C ALA A 174 -24.65 3.60 -0.13
N ASP A 175 -24.58 2.27 -0.23
CA ASP A 175 -23.73 1.46 0.64
C ASP A 175 -22.25 1.65 0.29
N ALA A 176 -21.94 1.81 -1.01
CA ALA A 176 -20.58 2.15 -1.44
C ALA A 176 -20.18 3.55 -0.96
N ALA A 177 -21.09 4.53 -1.05
CA ALA A 177 -20.87 5.87 -0.52
C ALA A 177 -20.57 5.86 1.00
N ALA A 178 -21.39 5.14 1.77
CA ALA A 178 -21.17 5.01 3.22
C ALA A 178 -19.82 4.34 3.55
N ARG A 179 -19.43 3.31 2.80
CA ARG A 179 -18.11 2.68 2.97
C ARG A 179 -16.97 3.64 2.61
N TYR A 180 -17.10 4.39 1.51
CA TYR A 180 -16.13 5.39 1.10
C TYR A 180 -15.88 6.43 2.19
N GLU A 181 -16.94 6.95 2.82
CA GLU A 181 -16.84 7.88 3.94
C GLU A 181 -16.15 7.25 5.16
N MET A 182 -16.56 6.05 5.56
CA MET A 182 -15.93 5.33 6.68
C MET A 182 -14.44 5.08 6.45
N LEU A 183 -14.06 4.78 5.20
CA LEU A 183 -12.67 4.59 4.78
C LEU A 183 -11.89 5.91 4.66
N GLY A 184 -12.51 7.05 4.96
CA GLY A 184 -11.89 8.38 4.85
C GLY A 184 -11.56 8.75 3.41
N GLY A 185 -12.49 8.51 2.50
CA GLY A 185 -12.37 8.91 1.11
C GLY A 185 -12.28 10.43 0.97
N ARG A 186 -11.30 10.91 0.21
CA ARG A 186 -11.04 12.35 -0.01
C ARG A 186 -10.84 12.70 -1.48
N SER A 187 -10.60 11.67 -2.30
CA SER A 187 -10.31 11.80 -3.73
C SER A 187 -10.74 10.56 -4.48
N TYR A 188 -10.83 10.66 -5.78
CA TYR A 188 -11.15 9.55 -6.68
C TYR A 188 -9.99 9.27 -7.64
N PRO A 189 -9.74 7.98 -7.91
CA PRO A 189 -10.31 6.80 -7.25
C PRO A 189 -9.74 6.59 -5.85
N LEU A 190 -10.55 6.07 -4.92
CA LEU A 190 -10.05 5.41 -3.72
C LEU A 190 -9.98 3.91 -4.01
N VAL A 191 -8.79 3.34 -3.97
CA VAL A 191 -8.57 1.95 -4.40
C VAL A 191 -8.00 1.11 -3.27
N PHE A 192 -8.50 -0.11 -3.17
CA PHE A 192 -7.98 -1.11 -2.24
C PHE A 192 -7.55 -2.39 -2.97
N TYR A 193 -6.52 -3.03 -2.45
CA TYR A 193 -6.20 -4.42 -2.70
C TYR A 193 -6.06 -5.15 -1.36
N GLY A 194 -7.13 -5.81 -0.96
CA GLY A 194 -7.28 -6.27 0.41
C GLY A 194 -7.29 -5.12 1.40
N ALA A 195 -6.37 -5.09 2.35
CA ALA A 195 -6.24 -3.99 3.30
C ALA A 195 -5.37 -2.82 2.81
N ARG A 196 -4.58 -3.00 1.73
CA ARG A 196 -3.75 -1.93 1.18
C ARG A 196 -4.59 -0.94 0.40
N ARG A 197 -4.24 0.35 0.50
CA ARG A 197 -4.96 1.41 -0.21
C ARG A 197 -4.04 2.29 -1.04
N MET A 198 -4.61 2.91 -2.09
CA MET A 198 -4.04 4.07 -2.78
C MET A 198 -5.15 5.07 -3.09
N THR A 199 -4.79 6.35 -3.19
CA THR A 199 -5.71 7.48 -3.32
C THR A 199 -5.56 8.23 -4.65
N SER A 200 -4.69 7.75 -5.53
CA SER A 200 -4.51 8.24 -6.90
C SER A 200 -4.06 7.08 -7.77
N PHE A 201 -4.40 7.10 -9.05
CA PHE A 201 -4.02 6.04 -9.96
C PHE A 201 -2.74 6.39 -10.73
N SER A 202 -1.79 5.46 -10.70
CA SER A 202 -0.77 5.27 -11.73
C SER A 202 -0.50 3.78 -11.92
N PRO A 203 -0.03 3.35 -13.10
CA PRO A 203 0.34 1.94 -13.32
C PRO A 203 1.35 1.41 -12.30
N GLU A 204 2.32 2.23 -11.91
CA GLU A 204 3.34 1.88 -10.90
C GLU A 204 2.73 1.71 -9.52
N ALA A 205 1.87 2.65 -9.10
CA ALA A 205 1.20 2.60 -7.82
C ALA A 205 0.30 1.36 -7.71
N LEU A 206 -0.43 1.03 -8.78
CA LEU A 206 -1.27 -0.18 -8.81
C LEU A 206 -0.44 -1.46 -8.74
N ARG A 207 0.66 -1.58 -9.52
CA ARG A 207 1.55 -2.74 -9.43
C ARG A 207 2.13 -2.91 -8.04
N ARG A 208 2.58 -1.82 -7.42
CA ARG A 208 3.07 -1.82 -6.04
C ARG A 208 1.98 -2.28 -5.07
N LEU A 209 0.77 -1.76 -5.20
CA LEU A 209 -0.38 -2.12 -4.35
C LEU A 209 -0.66 -3.62 -4.41
N MET A 210 -0.65 -4.21 -5.60
CA MET A 210 -0.95 -5.63 -5.87
C MET A 210 0.25 -6.55 -5.69
N LYS A 211 1.46 -6.04 -5.55
CA LYS A 211 2.72 -6.80 -5.52
C LYS A 211 2.99 -7.58 -6.84
N ILE A 212 2.75 -6.96 -7.99
CA ILE A 212 2.94 -7.55 -9.34
C ILE A 212 3.82 -6.66 -10.22
#